data_9d20fd56c7b92c4b11fbc2c598b0cc19
#
_entry.id   9d20fd56c7b92c4b11fbc2c598b0cc19
#
_cell.length_a   1.000
_cell.length_b   1.000
_cell.length_c   1.000
_cell.angle_alpha   90.00
_cell.angle_beta   90.00
_cell.angle_gamma   90.00
#
_symmetry.space_group_name_H-M   'P 1'
#
loop_
_entity.id
_entity.type
_entity.pdbx_description
1 polymer ?
#
loop_
_entity_poly.entity_id
_entity_poly.type
_entity_poly.pdbx_seq_one_letter_code
_entity_poly.pdbx_strand_id
1 'polypeptide(L)'
;MYRIILFDVDDTLLDFKAGELKSLAKMFARLNLTYSPRIEASYLKINASLWRDYEAGRITRPELFDVRFAKLFRHHHIEADPHLAERTYHHFLDQEAILLPRVLDTLDALQDYRLFIVSNGIEPVQRERLASSGLIDYFEDIFVSDIVGSPKPTVAFFDYVAKRIPRFDRRETLIMGDSLTSDIQGGINGKIDSIWFNPHFQPNRDHITPTYQLNEFSDLTKLLTLN
;
A
#
# COMPACT_ATOMS: atom_id res chain seq x y z
N MET A 1 -10.35 -10.79 -21.64
CA MET A 1 -11.09 -9.63 -21.07
C MET A 1 -11.11 -9.76 -19.58
N TYR A 2 -10.62 -8.77 -18.84
CA TYR A 2 -10.62 -8.76 -17.38
C TYR A 2 -12.04 -8.51 -16.83
N ARG A 3 -12.34 -9.07 -15.66
CA ARG A 3 -13.61 -8.92 -14.94
C ARG A 3 -13.42 -8.57 -13.47
N ILE A 4 -12.27 -8.91 -12.91
CA ILE A 4 -11.93 -8.70 -11.51
C ILE A 4 -10.68 -7.83 -11.45
N ILE A 5 -10.73 -6.79 -10.63
CA ILE A 5 -9.58 -5.93 -10.37
C ILE A 5 -9.31 -5.89 -8.87
N LEU A 6 -8.09 -6.27 -8.52
CA LEU A 6 -7.58 -6.19 -7.16
C LEU A 6 -6.76 -4.92 -7.04
N PHE A 7 -7.13 -4.01 -6.14
CA PHE A 7 -6.41 -2.76 -5.91
C PHE A 7 -5.63 -2.83 -4.60
N ASP A 8 -4.37 -2.42 -4.66
CA ASP A 8 -3.70 -1.96 -3.47
C ASP A 8 -4.27 -0.61 -3.01
N VAL A 9 -3.98 -0.18 -1.77
CA VAL A 9 -4.51 1.06 -1.19
C VAL A 9 -3.46 2.16 -1.17
N ASP A 10 -2.32 1.89 -0.53
CA ASP A 10 -1.31 2.88 -0.19
C ASP A 10 -0.44 3.24 -1.39
N ASP A 11 -0.35 4.53 -1.74
CA ASP A 11 0.28 5.05 -2.96
C ASP A 11 -0.32 4.50 -4.28
N THR A 12 -1.51 3.85 -4.18
CA THR A 12 -2.29 3.39 -5.33
C THR A 12 -3.64 4.10 -5.43
N LEU A 13 -4.43 4.10 -4.36
CA LEU A 13 -5.71 4.82 -4.24
C LEU A 13 -5.57 6.06 -3.35
N LEU A 14 -4.82 5.93 -2.27
CA LEU A 14 -4.54 6.99 -1.31
C LEU A 14 -3.08 7.43 -1.40
N ASP A 15 -2.83 8.72 -1.34
CA ASP A 15 -1.48 9.31 -1.23
C ASP A 15 -0.94 9.05 0.18
N PHE A 16 -0.44 7.81 0.37
CA PHE A 16 0.10 7.39 1.65
C PHE A 16 1.33 8.19 2.02
N LYS A 17 2.19 8.48 1.06
CA LYS A 17 3.41 9.23 1.28
C LYS A 17 3.14 10.64 1.82
N ALA A 18 2.14 11.35 1.29
CA ALA A 18 1.73 12.65 1.83
C ALA A 18 1.20 12.52 3.26
N GLY A 19 0.36 11.53 3.53
CA GLY A 19 -0.14 11.22 4.87
C GLY A 19 0.96 10.83 5.85
N GLU A 20 1.91 10.02 5.42
CA GLU A 20 3.10 9.59 6.15
C GLU A 20 3.95 10.78 6.61
N LEU A 21 4.31 11.68 5.70
CA LEU A 21 5.13 12.85 6.01
C LEU A 21 4.41 13.84 6.93
N LYS A 22 3.12 14.07 6.70
CA LYS A 22 2.28 14.90 7.54
C LYS A 22 2.17 14.34 8.97
N SER A 23 1.99 13.04 9.10
CA SER A 23 1.92 12.35 10.39
C SER A 23 3.25 12.34 11.12
N LEU A 24 4.36 12.17 10.39
CA LEU A 24 5.71 12.27 10.93
C LEU A 24 5.96 13.66 11.53
N ALA A 25 5.64 14.72 10.79
CA ALA A 25 5.79 16.10 11.27
C ALA A 25 4.92 16.37 12.52
N LYS A 26 3.66 15.91 12.51
CA LYS A 26 2.75 16.01 13.67
C LYS A 26 3.30 15.27 14.90
N MET A 27 3.85 14.07 14.71
CA MET A 27 4.44 13.28 15.79
C MET A 27 5.63 14.00 16.42
N PHE A 28 6.57 14.54 15.62
CA PHE A 28 7.70 15.30 16.10
C PHE A 28 7.26 16.55 16.89
N ALA A 29 6.28 17.29 16.35
CA ALA A 29 5.71 18.45 17.05
C ALA A 29 5.05 18.05 18.37
N ARG A 30 4.27 16.96 18.41
CA ARG A 30 3.56 16.48 19.60
C ARG A 30 4.50 16.05 20.72
N LEU A 31 5.67 15.53 20.35
CA LEU A 31 6.71 15.10 21.29
C LEU A 31 7.73 16.20 21.60
N ASN A 32 7.53 17.43 21.14
CA ASN A 32 8.47 18.56 21.27
C ASN A 32 9.88 18.24 20.73
N LEU A 33 9.96 17.45 19.65
CA LEU A 33 11.21 17.10 18.98
C LEU A 33 11.46 17.99 17.78
N THR A 34 12.72 18.24 17.46
CA THR A 34 13.10 19.01 16.26
C THR A 34 12.90 18.17 15.01
N TYR A 35 12.07 18.65 14.07
CA TYR A 35 11.88 18.05 12.75
C TYR A 35 12.72 18.78 11.71
N SER A 36 13.25 18.04 10.73
CA SER A 36 14.05 18.61 9.64
C SER A 36 13.98 17.76 8.38
N PRO A 37 14.27 18.32 7.18
CA PRO A 37 14.34 17.53 5.93
C PRO A 37 15.35 16.38 5.99
N ARG A 38 16.41 16.50 6.80
CA ARG A 38 17.39 15.43 6.99
C ARG A 38 16.80 14.25 7.77
N ILE A 39 16.00 14.52 8.79
CA ILE A 39 15.29 13.50 9.58
C ILE A 39 14.27 12.81 8.69
N GLU A 40 13.49 13.57 7.92
CA GLU A 40 12.51 13.07 6.96
C GLU A 40 13.15 12.10 5.95
N ALA A 41 14.22 12.52 5.28
CA ALA A 41 14.92 11.67 4.32
C ALA A 41 15.46 10.37 4.95
N SER A 42 15.96 10.45 6.19
CA SER A 42 16.44 9.28 6.93
C SER A 42 15.28 8.34 7.29
N TYR A 43 14.16 8.91 7.74
CA TYR A 43 12.95 8.13 8.05
C TYR A 43 12.45 7.37 6.81
N LEU A 44 12.26 8.04 5.70
CA LEU A 44 11.80 7.42 4.45
C LEU A 44 12.71 6.26 4.01
N LYS A 45 14.03 6.44 4.12
CA LYS A 45 15.01 5.40 3.78
C LYS A 45 14.91 4.19 4.74
N ILE A 46 14.83 4.44 6.03
CA ILE A 46 14.70 3.40 7.06
C ILE A 46 13.38 2.64 6.86
N ASN A 47 12.27 3.36 6.72
CA ASN A 47 10.94 2.79 6.56
C ASN A 47 10.86 1.92 5.31
N ALA A 48 11.30 2.41 4.15
CA ALA A 48 11.32 1.63 2.91
C ALA A 48 12.19 0.37 3.00
N SER A 49 13.31 0.40 3.75
CA SER A 49 14.14 -0.78 3.97
C SER A 49 13.42 -1.82 4.83
N LEU A 50 12.73 -1.38 5.88
CA LEU A 50 12.01 -2.27 6.79
C LEU A 50 10.81 -2.93 6.13
N TRP A 51 10.06 -2.20 5.30
CA TRP A 51 8.96 -2.77 4.52
C TRP A 51 9.45 -3.84 3.54
N ARG A 52 10.55 -3.60 2.83
CA ARG A 52 11.18 -4.64 1.99
C ARG A 52 11.63 -5.87 2.78
N ASP A 53 12.12 -5.69 4.00
CA ASP A 53 12.49 -6.80 4.88
C ASP A 53 11.26 -7.60 5.32
N TYR A 54 10.15 -6.93 5.60
CA TYR A 54 8.87 -7.56 5.92
C TYR A 54 8.29 -8.36 4.72
N GLU A 55 8.22 -7.75 3.55
CA GLU A 55 7.74 -8.40 2.31
C GLU A 55 8.58 -9.62 1.92
N ALA A 56 9.88 -9.58 2.21
CA ALA A 56 10.78 -10.71 2.01
C ALA A 56 10.73 -11.76 3.14
N GLY A 57 9.88 -11.58 4.15
CA GLY A 57 9.75 -12.48 5.30
C GLY A 57 10.94 -12.51 6.25
N ARG A 58 11.84 -11.50 6.19
CA ARG A 58 13.01 -11.40 7.07
C ARG A 58 12.69 -10.88 8.46
N ILE A 59 11.66 -10.08 8.58
CA ILE A 59 11.15 -9.55 9.83
C ILE A 59 9.63 -9.65 9.85
N THR A 60 9.04 -9.64 11.03
CA THR A 60 7.59 -9.52 11.24
C THR A 60 7.18 -8.04 11.27
N ARG A 61 5.89 -7.76 11.09
CA ARG A 61 5.36 -6.39 11.18
C ARG A 61 5.52 -5.78 12.60
N PRO A 62 5.29 -6.50 13.71
CA PRO A 62 5.63 -5.98 15.03
C PRO A 62 7.10 -5.58 15.17
N GLU A 63 8.04 -6.41 14.69
CA GLU A 63 9.47 -6.07 14.71
C GLU A 63 9.78 -4.81 13.86
N LEU A 64 9.11 -4.64 12.71
CA LEU A 64 9.24 -3.42 11.91
C LEU A 64 8.88 -2.18 12.74
N PHE A 65 7.72 -2.20 13.39
CA PHE A 65 7.22 -1.09 14.20
C PHE A 65 8.09 -0.83 15.44
N ASP A 66 8.59 -1.86 16.09
CA ASP A 66 9.48 -1.73 17.24
C ASP A 66 10.82 -1.06 16.90
N VAL A 67 11.37 -1.31 15.70
CA VAL A 67 12.72 -0.85 15.37
C VAL A 67 12.74 0.44 14.54
N ARG A 68 11.66 0.85 13.90
CA ARG A 68 11.61 1.97 12.96
C ARG A 68 12.10 3.28 13.59
N PHE A 69 11.46 3.75 14.63
CA PHE A 69 11.88 4.97 15.33
C PHE A 69 13.12 4.78 16.17
N ALA A 70 13.37 3.58 16.71
CA ALA A 70 14.62 3.29 17.41
C ALA A 70 15.86 3.46 16.50
N LYS A 71 15.78 3.01 15.24
CA LYS A 71 16.82 3.24 14.23
C LYS A 71 16.97 4.71 13.87
N LEU A 72 15.84 5.41 13.66
CA LEU A 72 15.84 6.85 13.33
C LEU A 72 16.46 7.68 14.46
N PHE A 73 16.03 7.46 15.69
CA PHE A 73 16.48 8.21 16.86
C PHE A 73 17.97 7.97 17.14
N ARG A 74 18.42 6.72 17.06
CA ARG A 74 19.84 6.39 17.18
C ARG A 74 20.68 7.11 16.11
N HIS A 75 20.22 7.11 14.86
CA HIS A 75 20.94 7.76 13.74
C HIS A 75 21.09 9.26 13.90
N HIS A 76 20.10 9.91 14.52
CA HIS A 76 20.06 11.36 14.72
C HIS A 76 20.40 11.81 16.16
N HIS A 77 20.80 10.88 17.04
CA HIS A 77 21.09 11.16 18.46
C HIS A 77 19.90 11.84 19.18
N ILE A 78 18.67 11.41 18.89
CA ILE A 78 17.45 11.92 19.52
C ILE A 78 17.19 11.10 20.77
N GLU A 79 17.13 11.79 21.92
CA GLU A 79 16.77 11.20 23.21
C GLU A 79 15.25 11.25 23.41
N ALA A 80 14.56 10.24 22.93
CA ALA A 80 13.10 10.07 23.08
C ALA A 80 12.72 8.59 23.08
N ASP A 81 11.55 8.28 23.63
CA ASP A 81 10.99 6.92 23.61
C ASP A 81 10.50 6.55 22.20
N PRO A 82 11.14 5.60 21.51
CA PRO A 82 10.74 5.19 20.18
C PRO A 82 9.36 4.52 20.12
N HIS A 83 8.93 3.86 21.18
CA HIS A 83 7.60 3.24 21.25
C HIS A 83 6.50 4.30 21.43
N LEU A 84 6.76 5.36 22.17
CA LEU A 84 5.86 6.51 22.26
C LEU A 84 5.77 7.22 20.90
N ALA A 85 6.89 7.38 20.21
CA ALA A 85 6.91 7.95 18.87
C ALA A 85 6.11 7.11 17.89
N GLU A 86 6.26 5.79 17.90
CA GLU A 86 5.51 4.85 17.05
C GLU A 86 4.00 4.97 17.28
N ARG A 87 3.54 4.90 18.54
CA ARG A 87 2.12 5.06 18.86
C ARG A 87 1.57 6.43 18.48
N THR A 88 2.34 7.50 18.71
CA THR A 88 1.92 8.86 18.36
C THR A 88 1.86 9.06 16.84
N TYR A 89 2.80 8.48 16.12
CA TYR A 89 2.83 8.50 14.66
C TYR A 89 1.60 7.77 14.07
N HIS A 90 1.33 6.55 14.53
CA HIS A 90 0.15 5.80 14.10
C HIS A 90 -1.16 6.51 14.42
N HIS A 91 -1.28 7.14 15.60
CA HIS A 91 -2.47 7.92 15.93
C HIS A 91 -2.79 9.00 14.88
N PHE A 92 -1.79 9.59 14.24
CA PHE A 92 -2.02 10.55 13.15
C PHE A 92 -2.16 9.87 11.80
N LEU A 93 -1.32 8.88 11.50
CA LEU A 93 -1.28 8.20 10.19
C LEU A 93 -2.59 7.47 9.88
N ASP A 94 -3.15 6.79 10.87
CA ASP A 94 -4.34 5.96 10.72
C ASP A 94 -5.59 6.80 10.34
N GLN A 95 -5.52 8.13 10.51
CA GLN A 95 -6.57 9.08 10.15
C GLN A 95 -6.34 9.75 8.78
N GLU A 96 -5.18 9.57 8.17
CA GLU A 96 -4.89 10.21 6.87
C GLU A 96 -5.43 9.36 5.71
N ALA A 97 -6.34 9.95 4.94
CA ALA A 97 -7.01 9.31 3.81
C ALA A 97 -7.06 10.27 2.60
N ILE A 98 -5.88 10.75 2.18
CA ILE A 98 -5.73 11.67 1.05
C ILE A 98 -5.87 10.88 -0.25
N LEU A 99 -6.87 11.22 -1.07
CA LEU A 99 -7.06 10.57 -2.37
C LEU A 99 -5.97 10.95 -3.36
N LEU A 100 -5.48 9.98 -4.12
CA LEU A 100 -4.71 10.27 -5.32
C LEU A 100 -5.60 10.89 -6.42
N PRO A 101 -5.00 11.68 -7.34
CA PRO A 101 -5.77 12.34 -8.39
C PRO A 101 -6.56 11.35 -9.27
N ARG A 102 -7.78 11.70 -9.62
CA ARG A 102 -8.67 10.98 -10.55
C ARG A 102 -9.14 9.59 -10.09
N VAL A 103 -8.88 9.19 -8.83
CA VAL A 103 -9.29 7.88 -8.32
C VAL A 103 -10.81 7.73 -8.39
N LEU A 104 -11.59 8.64 -7.81
CA LEU A 104 -13.05 8.54 -7.79
C LEU A 104 -13.65 8.51 -9.21
N ASP A 105 -13.27 9.45 -10.07
CA ASP A 105 -13.78 9.51 -11.44
C ASP A 105 -13.46 8.22 -12.22
N THR A 106 -12.31 7.60 -11.95
CA THR A 106 -11.92 6.36 -12.61
C THR A 106 -12.71 5.18 -12.07
N LEU A 107 -12.90 5.08 -10.74
CA LEU A 107 -13.70 4.01 -10.14
C LEU A 107 -15.17 4.11 -10.56
N ASP A 108 -15.73 5.31 -10.71
CA ASP A 108 -17.07 5.52 -11.27
C ASP A 108 -17.24 4.95 -12.68
N ALA A 109 -16.18 4.93 -13.48
CA ALA A 109 -16.17 4.35 -14.82
C ALA A 109 -15.96 2.83 -14.83
N LEU A 110 -15.72 2.18 -13.69
CA LEU A 110 -15.43 0.75 -13.57
C LEU A 110 -16.61 -0.09 -13.06
N GLN A 111 -17.86 0.38 -13.17
CA GLN A 111 -19.06 -0.29 -12.64
C GLN A 111 -19.33 -1.68 -13.23
N ASP A 112 -18.80 -1.98 -14.42
CA ASP A 112 -18.91 -3.29 -15.05
C ASP A 112 -17.89 -4.32 -14.53
N TYR A 113 -16.97 -3.89 -13.68
CA TYR A 113 -15.91 -4.72 -13.09
C TYR A 113 -16.20 -5.00 -11.62
N ARG A 114 -15.74 -6.15 -11.16
CA ARG A 114 -15.77 -6.51 -9.74
C ARG A 114 -14.48 -6.03 -9.08
N LEU A 115 -14.60 -5.13 -8.12
CA LEU A 115 -13.46 -4.46 -7.50
C LEU A 115 -13.24 -4.99 -6.08
N PHE A 116 -11.99 -5.26 -5.73
CA PHE A 116 -11.57 -5.75 -4.42
C PHE A 116 -10.32 -5.04 -3.95
N ILE A 117 -10.17 -4.91 -2.65
CA ILE A 117 -8.93 -4.41 -2.03
C ILE A 117 -8.04 -5.57 -1.61
N VAL A 118 -6.72 -5.41 -1.83
CA VAL A 118 -5.65 -6.30 -1.38
C VAL A 118 -4.53 -5.48 -0.74
N SER A 119 -4.35 -5.53 0.58
CA SER A 119 -3.43 -4.64 1.29
C SER A 119 -2.55 -5.37 2.31
N ASN A 120 -1.32 -4.88 2.49
CA ASN A 120 -0.41 -5.28 3.56
C ASN A 120 -0.56 -4.42 4.83
N GLY A 121 -1.60 -3.62 4.92
CA GLY A 121 -1.90 -2.76 6.07
C GLY A 121 -2.48 -3.51 7.28
N ILE A 122 -3.27 -2.78 8.07
CA ILE A 122 -4.02 -3.26 9.24
C ILE A 122 -5.51 -3.10 8.95
N GLU A 123 -6.29 -4.17 9.08
CA GLU A 123 -7.66 -4.24 8.58
C GLU A 123 -8.57 -3.11 9.09
N PRO A 124 -8.72 -2.87 10.40
CA PRO A 124 -9.59 -1.77 10.87
C PRO A 124 -9.12 -0.39 10.38
N VAL A 125 -7.81 -0.18 10.25
CA VAL A 125 -7.25 1.08 9.73
C VAL A 125 -7.60 1.27 8.26
N GLN A 126 -7.40 0.23 7.44
CA GLN A 126 -7.72 0.32 6.01
C GLN A 126 -9.22 0.54 5.77
N ARG A 127 -10.09 -0.13 6.54
CA ARG A 127 -11.54 0.13 6.45
C ARG A 127 -11.92 1.56 6.80
N GLU A 128 -11.37 2.08 7.90
CA GLU A 128 -11.64 3.47 8.32
C GLU A 128 -11.17 4.48 7.26
N ARG A 129 -9.97 4.27 6.71
CA ARG A 129 -9.42 5.15 5.66
C ARG A 129 -10.22 5.07 4.36
N LEU A 130 -10.65 3.88 3.95
CA LEU A 130 -11.51 3.70 2.78
C LEU A 130 -12.90 4.30 3.01
N ALA A 131 -13.46 4.19 4.21
CA ALA A 131 -14.74 4.80 4.55
C ALA A 131 -14.65 6.34 4.57
N SER A 132 -13.64 6.89 5.24
CA SER A 132 -13.45 8.35 5.37
C SER A 132 -13.10 9.03 4.03
N SER A 133 -12.48 8.31 3.10
CA SER A 133 -12.21 8.79 1.74
C SER A 133 -13.36 8.59 0.76
N GLY A 134 -14.46 7.92 1.17
CA GLY A 134 -15.60 7.62 0.31
C GLY A 134 -15.36 6.47 -0.67
N LEU A 135 -14.30 5.68 -0.47
CA LEU A 135 -13.93 4.59 -1.37
C LEU A 135 -14.59 3.26 -1.04
N ILE A 136 -15.04 3.06 0.21
CA ILE A 136 -15.42 1.74 0.73
C ILE A 136 -16.52 1.06 -0.10
N ASP A 137 -17.48 1.83 -0.60
CA ASP A 137 -18.65 1.32 -1.33
C ASP A 137 -18.36 0.89 -2.78
N TYR A 138 -17.15 1.18 -3.30
CA TYR A 138 -16.73 0.71 -4.62
C TYR A 138 -16.28 -0.74 -4.62
N PHE A 139 -15.96 -1.32 -3.47
CA PHE A 139 -15.31 -2.63 -3.35
C PHE A 139 -16.25 -3.67 -2.78
N GLU A 140 -16.31 -4.86 -3.43
CA GLU A 140 -17.12 -5.98 -2.94
C GLU A 140 -16.56 -6.57 -1.64
N ASP A 141 -15.22 -6.59 -1.47
CA ASP A 141 -14.57 -7.07 -0.24
C ASP A 141 -13.14 -6.50 -0.10
N ILE A 142 -12.60 -6.60 1.12
CA ILE A 142 -11.30 -6.07 1.51
C ILE A 142 -10.47 -7.19 2.13
N PHE A 143 -9.35 -7.53 1.48
CA PHE A 143 -8.42 -8.55 1.94
C PHE A 143 -7.16 -7.89 2.49
N VAL A 144 -6.94 -8.01 3.78
CA VAL A 144 -5.78 -7.42 4.45
C VAL A 144 -4.92 -8.50 5.09
N SER A 145 -3.61 -8.36 4.98
CA SER A 145 -2.63 -9.39 5.35
C SER A 145 -2.70 -9.86 6.79
N ASP A 146 -3.14 -9.02 7.74
CA ASP A 146 -3.29 -9.39 9.14
C ASP A 146 -4.45 -10.36 9.37
N ILE A 147 -5.54 -10.24 8.60
CA ILE A 147 -6.67 -11.20 8.63
C ILE A 147 -6.36 -12.44 7.82
N VAL A 148 -5.69 -12.27 6.67
CA VAL A 148 -5.30 -13.39 5.81
C VAL A 148 -4.26 -14.30 6.49
N GLY A 149 -3.42 -13.73 7.39
CA GLY A 149 -2.33 -14.42 8.07
C GLY A 149 -1.08 -14.58 7.21
N SER A 150 -1.03 -13.94 6.04
CA SER A 150 0.11 -13.95 5.10
C SER A 150 0.11 -12.65 4.30
N PRO A 151 1.26 -12.00 4.09
CA PRO A 151 1.34 -10.76 3.31
C PRO A 151 1.45 -11.01 1.80
N LYS A 152 1.15 -10.01 0.97
CA LYS A 152 1.68 -9.91 -0.38
C LYS A 152 3.22 -9.83 -0.29
N PRO A 153 4.00 -10.47 -1.14
CA PRO A 153 3.66 -11.17 -2.38
C PRO A 153 3.45 -12.69 -2.23
N THR A 154 3.18 -13.22 -1.05
CA THR A 154 3.11 -14.67 -0.84
C THR A 154 1.99 -15.34 -1.66
N VAL A 155 2.25 -16.54 -2.18
CA VAL A 155 1.22 -17.36 -2.87
C VAL A 155 0.02 -17.59 -1.96
N ALA A 156 0.26 -17.80 -0.65
CA ALA A 156 -0.80 -18.06 0.33
C ALA A 156 -1.82 -16.92 0.43
N PHE A 157 -1.37 -15.65 0.32
CA PHE A 157 -2.25 -14.49 0.27
C PHE A 157 -3.21 -14.58 -0.93
N PHE A 158 -2.67 -14.78 -2.14
CA PHE A 158 -3.47 -14.81 -3.37
C PHE A 158 -4.37 -16.06 -3.46
N ASP A 159 -3.94 -17.20 -2.89
CA ASP A 159 -4.78 -18.38 -2.79
C ASP A 159 -5.95 -18.17 -1.82
N TYR A 160 -5.75 -17.41 -0.74
CA TYR A 160 -6.83 -17.02 0.17
C TYR A 160 -7.84 -16.12 -0.55
N VAL A 161 -7.39 -15.09 -1.25
CA VAL A 161 -8.23 -14.17 -2.04
C VAL A 161 -9.03 -14.96 -3.09
N ALA A 162 -8.35 -15.82 -3.86
CA ALA A 162 -8.98 -16.64 -4.90
C ALA A 162 -10.09 -17.55 -4.37
N LYS A 163 -9.93 -18.09 -3.15
CA LYS A 163 -10.95 -18.96 -2.52
C LYS A 163 -12.17 -18.18 -1.99
N ARG A 164 -12.03 -16.88 -1.72
CA ARG A 164 -13.09 -16.05 -1.14
C ARG A 164 -13.91 -15.33 -2.19
N ILE A 165 -13.35 -15.03 -3.34
CA ILE A 165 -14.05 -14.36 -4.42
C ILE A 165 -14.83 -15.41 -5.24
N PRO A 166 -16.17 -15.36 -5.26
CA PRO A 166 -16.97 -16.30 -6.08
C PRO A 166 -16.64 -16.14 -7.57
N ARG A 167 -16.48 -17.26 -8.28
CA ARG A 167 -16.15 -17.31 -9.71
C ARG A 167 -14.82 -16.62 -10.06
N PHE A 168 -13.85 -16.69 -9.17
CA PHE A 168 -12.51 -16.16 -9.42
C PHE A 168 -11.82 -16.94 -10.55
N ASP A 169 -11.37 -16.24 -11.59
CA ASP A 169 -10.47 -16.78 -12.62
C ASP A 169 -9.23 -15.89 -12.71
N ARG A 170 -8.05 -16.47 -12.49
CA ARG A 170 -6.77 -15.76 -12.52
C ARG A 170 -6.50 -15.07 -13.87
N ARG A 171 -7.00 -15.65 -14.98
CA ARG A 171 -6.85 -15.10 -16.34
C ARG A 171 -7.77 -13.91 -16.62
N GLU A 172 -8.83 -13.76 -15.84
CA GLU A 172 -9.78 -12.64 -15.90
C GLU A 172 -9.56 -11.63 -14.76
N THR A 173 -8.48 -11.81 -14.00
CA THR A 173 -8.14 -10.98 -12.83
C THR A 173 -6.89 -10.16 -13.09
N LEU A 174 -6.93 -8.92 -12.65
CA LEU A 174 -5.84 -7.95 -12.73
C LEU A 174 -5.54 -7.43 -11.34
N ILE A 175 -4.26 -7.26 -10.97
CA ILE A 175 -3.87 -6.54 -9.76
C ILE A 175 -3.22 -5.22 -10.16
N MET A 176 -3.59 -4.14 -9.48
CA MET A 176 -2.98 -2.82 -9.63
C MET A 176 -2.39 -2.36 -8.31
N GLY A 177 -1.12 -1.98 -8.31
CA GLY A 177 -0.42 -1.46 -7.14
C GLY A 177 0.86 -0.73 -7.50
N ASP A 178 1.43 0.00 -6.53
CA ASP A 178 2.64 0.80 -6.69
C ASP A 178 3.94 0.03 -6.42
N SER A 179 3.85 -1.06 -5.63
CA SER A 179 5.02 -1.82 -5.16
C SER A 179 5.41 -2.94 -6.10
N LEU A 180 6.63 -2.86 -6.68
CA LEU A 180 7.19 -3.96 -7.48
C LEU A 180 7.35 -5.25 -6.66
N THR A 181 7.80 -5.15 -5.41
CA THR A 181 8.10 -6.30 -4.55
C THR A 181 6.87 -6.91 -3.88
N SER A 182 5.81 -6.16 -3.71
CA SER A 182 4.55 -6.59 -3.09
C SER A 182 3.49 -6.94 -4.14
N ASP A 183 3.08 -5.96 -4.95
CA ASP A 183 1.94 -6.10 -5.85
C ASP A 183 2.31 -6.83 -7.14
N ILE A 184 3.38 -6.39 -7.79
CA ILE A 184 3.77 -6.95 -9.08
C ILE A 184 4.34 -8.35 -8.90
N GLN A 185 5.27 -8.52 -7.94
CA GLN A 185 5.75 -9.86 -7.58
C GLN A 185 4.59 -10.74 -7.08
N GLY A 186 3.63 -10.15 -6.37
CA GLY A 186 2.42 -10.82 -5.93
C GLY A 186 1.55 -11.30 -7.10
N GLY A 187 1.34 -10.47 -8.11
CA GLY A 187 0.66 -10.86 -9.35
C GLY A 187 1.35 -12.04 -10.04
N ILE A 188 2.69 -12.00 -10.19
CA ILE A 188 3.49 -13.09 -10.74
C ILE A 188 3.30 -14.37 -9.92
N ASN A 189 3.46 -14.31 -8.60
CA ASN A 189 3.31 -15.45 -7.70
C ASN A 189 1.87 -16.01 -7.71
N GLY A 190 0.88 -15.11 -7.78
CA GLY A 190 -0.54 -15.41 -7.89
C GLY A 190 -0.97 -15.85 -9.29
N LYS A 191 -0.11 -15.77 -10.31
CA LYS A 191 -0.43 -16.00 -11.73
C LYS A 191 -1.60 -15.12 -12.22
N ILE A 192 -1.54 -13.84 -11.86
CA ILE A 192 -2.50 -12.80 -12.17
C ILE A 192 -1.75 -11.71 -12.92
N ASP A 193 -2.33 -11.16 -13.97
CA ASP A 193 -1.75 -10.01 -14.67
C ASP A 193 -1.67 -8.80 -13.75
N SER A 194 -0.65 -7.97 -13.95
CA SER A 194 -0.35 -6.88 -13.03
C SER A 194 -0.15 -5.54 -13.73
N ILE A 195 -0.61 -4.48 -13.08
CA ILE A 195 -0.33 -3.09 -13.44
C ILE A 195 0.57 -2.49 -12.36
N TRP A 196 1.75 -2.07 -12.76
CA TRP A 196 2.56 -1.21 -11.93
C TRP A 196 2.10 0.23 -12.07
N PHE A 197 1.48 0.77 -11.02
CA PHE A 197 1.13 2.18 -10.94
C PHE A 197 2.35 2.98 -10.50
N ASN A 198 2.88 3.80 -11.41
CA ASN A 198 4.14 4.51 -11.21
C ASN A 198 4.04 6.00 -11.57
N PRO A 199 3.23 6.79 -10.83
CA PRO A 199 3.00 8.21 -11.14
C PRO A 199 4.26 9.08 -11.01
N HIS A 200 5.27 8.59 -10.30
CA HIS A 200 6.52 9.31 -10.07
C HIS A 200 7.68 8.88 -10.98
N PHE A 201 7.41 8.04 -12.00
CA PHE A 201 8.43 7.56 -12.94
C PHE A 201 9.65 6.93 -12.25
N GLN A 202 9.41 6.17 -11.17
CA GLN A 202 10.47 5.49 -10.43
C GLN A 202 11.17 4.45 -11.32
N PRO A 203 12.50 4.33 -11.24
CA PRO A 203 13.21 3.28 -11.98
C PRO A 203 12.89 1.90 -11.40
N ASN A 204 12.69 0.91 -12.28
CA ASN A 204 12.54 -0.49 -11.87
C ASN A 204 13.90 -1.06 -11.49
N ARG A 205 14.28 -0.92 -10.23
CA ARG A 205 15.56 -1.41 -9.68
C ARG A 205 15.51 -2.87 -9.25
N ASP A 206 14.31 -3.41 -9.08
CA ASP A 206 14.10 -4.79 -8.63
C ASP A 206 14.03 -5.77 -9.81
N HIS A 207 14.06 -5.25 -11.05
CA HIS A 207 13.99 -6.04 -12.28
C HIS A 207 12.77 -6.97 -12.36
N ILE A 208 11.67 -6.58 -11.68
CA ILE A 208 10.40 -7.30 -11.70
C ILE A 208 9.54 -6.72 -12.84
N THR A 209 9.14 -7.56 -13.78
CA THR A 209 8.43 -7.13 -14.98
C THR A 209 6.91 -7.17 -14.76
N PRO A 210 6.20 -6.03 -14.72
CA PRO A 210 4.74 -5.99 -14.71
C PRO A 210 4.17 -6.39 -16.08
N THR A 211 2.90 -6.82 -16.13
CA THR A 211 2.18 -7.00 -17.39
C THR A 211 1.95 -5.64 -18.07
N TYR A 212 1.59 -4.62 -17.29
CA TYR A 212 1.39 -3.24 -17.73
C TYR A 212 2.01 -2.25 -16.74
N GLN A 213 2.27 -1.03 -17.22
CA GLN A 213 2.63 0.10 -16.38
C GLN A 213 1.74 1.29 -16.72
N LEU A 214 1.23 1.96 -15.68
CA LEU A 214 0.48 3.20 -15.78
C LEU A 214 1.12 4.29 -14.92
N ASN A 215 1.13 5.51 -15.45
CA ASN A 215 1.62 6.69 -14.73
C ASN A 215 0.47 7.63 -14.32
N GLU A 216 -0.69 7.50 -14.96
CA GLU A 216 -1.92 8.20 -14.63
C GLU A 216 -3.00 7.19 -14.29
N PHE A 217 -3.70 7.40 -13.15
CA PHE A 217 -4.74 6.47 -12.71
C PHE A 217 -5.90 6.36 -13.72
N SER A 218 -6.24 7.48 -14.39
CA SER A 218 -7.27 7.55 -15.42
C SER A 218 -6.98 6.72 -16.68
N ASP A 219 -5.73 6.32 -16.93
CA ASP A 219 -5.40 5.49 -18.09
C ASP A 219 -5.84 4.03 -17.92
N LEU A 220 -6.24 3.63 -16.70
CA LEU A 220 -6.79 2.30 -16.43
C LEU A 220 -8.02 1.99 -17.30
N THR A 221 -8.93 2.93 -17.46
CA THR A 221 -10.13 2.75 -18.29
C THR A 221 -9.80 2.50 -19.77
N LYS A 222 -8.80 3.20 -20.30
CA LYS A 222 -8.31 3.00 -21.67
C LYS A 222 -7.69 1.62 -21.86
N LEU A 223 -6.85 1.20 -20.90
CA LEU A 223 -6.21 -0.11 -20.91
C LEU A 223 -7.25 -1.24 -20.92
N LEU A 224 -8.28 -1.14 -20.08
CA LEU A 224 -9.32 -2.15 -19.98
C LEU A 224 -10.22 -2.23 -21.23
N THR A 225 -10.40 -1.13 -21.95
CA THR A 225 -11.18 -1.10 -23.20
C THR A 225 -10.44 -1.80 -24.36
N LEU A 226 -9.10 -1.89 -24.30
CA LEU A 226 -8.26 -2.47 -25.34
C LEU A 226 -8.03 -3.98 -25.16
N ASN A 227 -8.36 -4.56 -24.00
CA ASN A 227 -8.15 -5.96 -23.60
C ASN A 227 -9.44 -6.67 -23.21
#